data_1d85d2552b4d68ac3950a05956401d9a
#
_entry.id   1d85d2552b4d68ac3950a05956401d9a
#
_cell.length_a   1.000
_cell.length_b   1.000
_cell.length_c   1.000
_cell.angle_alpha   90.00
_cell.angle_beta   90.00
_cell.angle_gamma   90.00
#
_symmetry.space_group_name_H-M   'P 1'
#
loop_
_entity.id
_entity.type
_entity.pdbx_description
1 polymer ?
#
loop_
_entity_poly.entity_id
_entity_poly.type
_entity_poly.pdbx_seq_one_letter_code
_entity_poly.pdbx_strand_id
1 'polypeptide(L)'
;YTNAAADTREDSVIVAELSSFQLESIHTFHPKVSAVLNITPDHLNRHHTMEAYIRAKMNIAKNQTPEDICVLNYEDEETRKMADEFQASVLFFSSKHKLEQGIYLDGEDIVYKPEKEKEGTVICKTGELQILGVHNYENVMAAVAMAAAYGVDLDVIRKSVLAFKGVEHRIEYVAEKNGVVYYNDSKGTNPDAAIKGIQAMNRPTILIGGGYDKQSDF
;
A
#
# COMPACT_ATOMS: atom_id res chain seq x y z
N TYR A 1 5.54 19.30 -2.88
CA TYR A 1 6.88 19.10 -2.32
C TYR A 1 7.61 20.42 -2.07
N THR A 2 7.60 21.37 -3.02
CA THR A 2 8.36 22.64 -2.95
C THR A 2 8.02 23.47 -1.71
N ASN A 3 6.76 23.52 -1.29
CA ASN A 3 6.36 24.29 -0.11
C ASN A 3 6.84 23.63 1.20
N ALA A 4 6.91 22.30 1.25
CA ALA A 4 7.40 21.58 2.41
C ALA A 4 8.94 21.63 2.53
N ALA A 5 9.66 21.81 1.42
CA ALA A 5 11.12 21.83 1.40
C ALA A 5 11.71 22.96 2.26
N ALA A 6 11.00 24.10 2.38
CA ALA A 6 11.45 25.21 3.21
C ALA A 6 11.43 24.91 4.72
N ASP A 7 10.61 23.96 5.15
CA ASP A 7 10.41 23.59 6.55
C ASP A 7 11.18 22.31 6.95
N THR A 8 11.91 21.68 5.99
CA THR A 8 12.68 20.47 6.26
C THR A 8 13.99 20.80 6.98
N ARG A 9 14.41 19.87 7.85
CA ARG A 9 15.70 19.86 8.54
C ARG A 9 16.49 18.62 8.12
N GLU A 10 17.74 18.50 8.54
CA GLU A 10 18.57 17.33 8.21
C GLU A 10 18.01 15.99 8.72
N ASP A 11 17.22 16.04 9.81
CA ASP A 11 16.56 14.88 10.43
C ASP A 11 15.12 14.64 9.93
N SER A 12 14.65 15.45 9.00
CA SER A 12 13.29 15.32 8.46
C SER A 12 13.16 14.10 7.56
N VAL A 13 12.04 13.38 7.71
CA VAL A 13 11.64 12.27 6.83
C VAL A 13 10.53 12.73 5.91
N ILE A 14 10.71 12.54 4.62
CA ILE A 14 9.70 12.85 3.61
C ILE A 14 9.07 11.55 3.15
N VAL A 15 7.77 11.39 3.37
CA VAL A 15 6.97 10.31 2.80
C VAL A 15 6.23 10.85 1.59
N ALA A 16 6.50 10.29 0.42
CA ALA A 16 5.99 10.78 -0.85
C ALA A 16 5.27 9.68 -1.62
N GLU A 17 4.07 9.96 -2.10
CA GLU A 17 3.42 9.18 -3.14
C GLU A 17 3.82 9.73 -4.51
N LEU A 18 4.34 8.88 -5.38
CA LEU A 18 4.84 9.26 -6.69
C LEU A 18 4.07 8.55 -7.80
N SER A 19 3.60 9.32 -8.76
CA SER A 19 3.00 8.78 -9.99
C SER A 19 4.06 8.23 -10.93
N SER A 20 3.65 7.32 -11.83
CA SER A 20 4.51 6.84 -12.92
C SER A 20 5.10 7.98 -13.76
N PHE A 21 4.32 9.06 -13.96
CA PHE A 21 4.77 10.24 -14.72
C PHE A 21 5.92 10.99 -14.05
N GLN A 22 5.88 11.11 -12.72
CA GLN A 22 6.98 11.73 -11.97
C GLN A 22 8.23 10.86 -11.99
N LEU A 23 8.06 9.55 -11.99
CA LEU A 23 9.17 8.58 -12.02
C LEU A 23 9.85 8.49 -13.40
N GLU A 24 9.16 8.86 -14.51
CA GLU A 24 9.77 8.88 -15.85
C GLU A 24 10.99 9.79 -15.94
N SER A 25 10.99 10.89 -15.21
CA SER A 25 12.00 11.96 -15.34
C SER A 25 13.01 12.05 -14.20
N ILE A 26 13.07 11.05 -13.32
CA ILE A 26 14.02 11.07 -12.23
C ILE A 26 15.46 10.81 -12.72
N HIS A 27 16.41 11.51 -12.13
CA HIS A 27 17.84 11.34 -12.38
C HIS A 27 18.59 10.87 -11.13
N THR A 28 18.55 11.64 -10.07
CA THR A 28 19.30 11.42 -8.82
C THR A 28 18.41 11.09 -7.63
N PHE A 29 17.10 10.96 -7.86
CA PHE A 29 16.18 10.56 -6.79
C PHE A 29 16.57 9.19 -6.23
N HIS A 30 16.86 9.15 -4.93
CA HIS A 30 17.34 7.97 -4.22
C HIS A 30 16.60 7.84 -2.88
N PRO A 31 15.47 7.13 -2.84
CA PRO A 31 14.77 6.89 -1.59
C PRO A 31 15.49 5.81 -0.79
N LYS A 32 15.60 6.00 0.53
CA LYS A 32 16.13 4.96 1.43
C LYS A 32 15.20 3.76 1.52
N VAL A 33 13.90 4.02 1.48
CA VAL A 33 12.85 2.98 1.43
C VAL A 33 11.87 3.35 0.33
N SER A 34 11.56 2.41 -0.54
CA SER A 34 10.54 2.55 -1.58
C SER A 34 9.50 1.45 -1.48
N ALA A 35 8.36 1.61 -2.15
CA ALA A 35 7.35 0.56 -2.25
C ALA A 35 6.62 0.60 -3.59
N VAL A 36 6.25 -0.60 -4.11
CA VAL A 36 5.28 -0.76 -5.18
C VAL A 36 4.19 -1.72 -4.68
N LEU A 37 2.98 -1.20 -4.51
CA LEU A 37 1.91 -1.93 -3.83
C LEU A 37 1.16 -2.90 -4.73
N ASN A 38 0.98 -2.54 -5.99
CA ASN A 38 0.35 -3.35 -7.03
C ASN A 38 0.60 -2.75 -8.41
N ILE A 39 0.41 -3.57 -9.43
CA ILE A 39 0.45 -3.17 -10.84
C ILE A 39 -0.84 -3.63 -11.51
N THR A 40 -1.73 -2.69 -11.76
CA THR A 40 -2.95 -2.91 -12.54
C THR A 40 -2.96 -1.98 -13.74
N PRO A 41 -3.59 -2.37 -14.87
CA PRO A 41 -3.66 -1.52 -16.06
C PRO A 41 -4.21 -0.13 -15.73
N ASP A 42 -3.39 0.89 -15.91
CA ASP A 42 -3.78 2.28 -15.74
C ASP A 42 -2.90 3.18 -16.63
N HIS A 43 -3.41 4.34 -16.98
CA HIS A 43 -2.69 5.35 -17.78
C HIS A 43 -2.10 4.84 -19.12
N LEU A 44 -2.68 3.78 -19.72
CA LEU A 44 -2.20 3.23 -20.99
C LEU A 44 -2.39 4.18 -22.19
N ASN A 45 -3.27 5.15 -22.05
CA ASN A 45 -3.37 6.27 -23.00
C ASN A 45 -2.08 7.12 -23.06
N ARG A 46 -1.24 7.08 -22.02
CA ARG A 46 0.03 7.80 -21.92
C ARG A 46 1.22 6.87 -22.13
N HIS A 47 1.25 5.73 -21.43
CA HIS A 47 2.38 4.79 -21.50
C HIS A 47 2.31 3.85 -22.70
N HIS A 48 1.15 3.74 -23.36
CA HIS A 48 0.86 2.91 -24.52
C HIS A 48 0.90 1.40 -24.28
N THR A 49 1.81 0.89 -23.47
CA THR A 49 1.93 -0.53 -23.12
C THR A 49 2.09 -0.75 -21.62
N MET A 50 1.74 -1.95 -21.15
CA MET A 50 1.97 -2.34 -19.76
C MET A 50 3.45 -2.35 -19.41
N GLU A 51 4.31 -2.80 -20.33
CA GLU A 51 5.75 -2.84 -20.12
C GLU A 51 6.33 -1.44 -19.89
N ALA A 52 5.89 -0.43 -20.67
CA ALA A 52 6.33 0.95 -20.48
C ALA A 52 5.84 1.51 -19.12
N TYR A 53 4.58 1.20 -18.74
CA TYR A 53 4.04 1.59 -17.45
C TYR A 53 4.79 0.94 -16.27
N ILE A 54 5.07 -0.36 -16.35
CA ILE A 54 5.84 -1.09 -15.35
C ILE A 54 7.24 -0.50 -15.20
N ARG A 55 7.95 -0.29 -16.33
CA ARG A 55 9.29 0.33 -16.32
C ARG A 55 9.29 1.71 -15.70
N ALA A 56 8.29 2.53 -15.98
CA ALA A 56 8.15 3.85 -15.36
C ALA A 56 8.02 3.74 -13.83
N LYS A 57 7.22 2.80 -13.32
CA LYS A 57 7.08 2.55 -11.87
C LYS A 57 8.35 1.96 -11.25
N MET A 58 9.06 1.08 -11.94
CA MET A 58 10.33 0.51 -11.49
C MET A 58 11.41 1.57 -11.24
N ASN A 59 11.34 2.70 -11.90
CA ASN A 59 12.28 3.80 -11.67
C ASN A 59 12.30 4.27 -10.21
N ILE A 60 11.30 3.95 -9.38
CA ILE A 60 11.31 4.29 -7.96
C ILE A 60 12.53 3.71 -7.23
N ALA A 61 13.02 2.55 -7.67
CA ALA A 61 14.18 1.87 -7.11
C ALA A 61 15.46 2.03 -7.96
N LYS A 62 15.41 2.81 -9.06
CA LYS A 62 16.49 2.93 -10.06
C LYS A 62 17.86 3.25 -9.48
N ASN A 63 17.92 4.11 -8.47
CA ASN A 63 19.16 4.56 -7.86
C ASN A 63 19.40 3.94 -6.47
N GLN A 64 18.55 3.03 -6.03
CA GLN A 64 18.73 2.31 -4.78
C GLN A 64 19.91 1.34 -4.88
N THR A 65 20.54 1.08 -3.76
CA THR A 65 21.67 0.17 -3.56
C THR A 65 21.24 -1.02 -2.69
N PRO A 66 22.06 -2.05 -2.49
CA PRO A 66 21.75 -3.16 -1.58
C PRO A 66 21.51 -2.74 -0.11
N GLU A 67 21.91 -1.53 0.28
CA GLU A 67 21.67 -0.97 1.62
C GLU A 67 20.28 -0.36 1.78
N ASP A 68 19.57 -0.13 0.67
CA ASP A 68 18.23 0.41 0.62
C ASP A 68 17.20 -0.71 0.53
N ILE A 69 15.93 -0.40 0.84
CA ILE A 69 14.87 -1.41 0.87
C ILE A 69 13.75 -1.02 -0.09
N CYS A 70 13.33 -2.00 -0.90
CA CYS A 70 12.12 -1.90 -1.71
C CYS A 70 11.05 -2.86 -1.17
N VAL A 71 9.91 -2.33 -0.77
CA VAL A 71 8.76 -3.10 -0.28
C VAL A 71 7.85 -3.46 -1.44
N LEU A 72 7.57 -4.75 -1.63
CA LEU A 72 6.81 -5.26 -2.77
C LEU A 72 5.66 -6.18 -2.31
N ASN A 73 4.60 -6.23 -3.12
CA ASN A 73 3.47 -7.12 -2.89
C ASN A 73 3.78 -8.52 -3.44
N TYR A 74 3.78 -9.53 -2.59
CA TYR A 74 3.99 -10.92 -3.00
C TYR A 74 2.79 -11.49 -3.78
N GLU A 75 1.59 -10.94 -3.61
CA GLU A 75 0.39 -11.41 -4.29
C GLU A 75 0.29 -10.91 -5.74
N ASP A 76 1.01 -9.85 -6.08
CA ASP A 76 1.04 -9.28 -7.41
C ASP A 76 2.21 -9.86 -8.22
N GLU A 77 1.91 -10.50 -9.35
CA GLU A 77 2.91 -11.18 -10.18
C GLU A 77 3.95 -10.22 -10.76
N GLU A 78 3.53 -9.02 -11.15
CA GLU A 78 4.44 -8.04 -11.74
C GLU A 78 5.40 -7.48 -10.69
N THR A 79 4.92 -7.22 -9.46
CA THR A 79 5.83 -6.78 -8.38
C THR A 79 6.81 -7.86 -7.96
N ARG A 80 6.42 -9.15 -7.99
CA ARG A 80 7.38 -10.25 -7.79
C ARG A 80 8.47 -10.29 -8.84
N LYS A 81 8.11 -10.09 -10.12
CA LYS A 81 9.10 -10.02 -11.22
C LYS A 81 10.07 -8.85 -11.06
N MET A 82 9.58 -7.70 -10.56
CA MET A 82 10.43 -6.54 -10.29
C MET A 82 11.55 -6.85 -9.29
N ALA A 83 11.31 -7.74 -8.33
CA ALA A 83 12.29 -8.09 -7.31
C ALA A 83 13.60 -8.63 -7.89
N ASP A 84 13.53 -9.35 -9.01
CA ASP A 84 14.69 -9.94 -9.68
C ASP A 84 15.56 -8.89 -10.41
N GLU A 85 14.99 -7.70 -10.66
CA GLU A 85 15.67 -6.62 -11.40
C GLU A 85 16.23 -5.52 -10.47
N PHE A 86 15.84 -5.49 -9.19
CA PHE A 86 16.25 -4.44 -8.27
C PHE A 86 17.59 -4.76 -7.60
N GLN A 87 18.43 -3.72 -7.44
CA GLN A 87 19.64 -3.83 -6.62
C GLN A 87 19.34 -3.68 -5.12
N ALA A 88 18.26 -3.01 -4.78
CA ALA A 88 17.79 -2.85 -3.41
C ALA A 88 17.47 -4.20 -2.75
N SER A 89 17.63 -4.29 -1.45
CA SER A 89 17.08 -5.40 -0.67
C SER A 89 15.56 -5.39 -0.74
N VAL A 90 14.96 -6.53 -1.11
CA VAL A 90 13.50 -6.62 -1.25
C VAL A 90 12.87 -7.17 0.03
N LEU A 91 11.85 -6.50 0.51
CA LEU A 91 10.99 -6.95 1.60
C LEU A 91 9.56 -7.14 1.08
N PHE A 92 9.06 -8.36 1.07
CA PHE A 92 7.71 -8.64 0.61
C PHE A 92 6.67 -8.47 1.71
N PHE A 93 5.45 -8.06 1.31
CA PHE A 93 4.25 -8.27 2.10
C PHE A 93 3.27 -9.20 1.38
N SER A 94 2.47 -9.95 2.16
CA SER A 94 1.53 -10.95 1.65
C SER A 94 0.29 -11.07 2.52
N SER A 95 -0.88 -11.01 1.89
CA SER A 95 -2.17 -11.27 2.55
C SER A 95 -2.62 -12.73 2.47
N LYS A 96 -1.96 -13.57 1.65
CA LYS A 96 -2.39 -14.96 1.41
C LYS A 96 -1.31 -16.00 1.74
N HIS A 97 -0.05 -15.60 1.73
CA HIS A 97 1.07 -16.52 1.93
C HIS A 97 1.85 -16.16 3.19
N LYS A 98 2.18 -17.16 3.98
CA LYS A 98 3.12 -17.04 5.09
C LYS A 98 4.54 -16.98 4.53
N LEU A 99 5.21 -15.86 4.74
CA LEU A 99 6.54 -15.61 4.21
C LEU A 99 7.63 -16.10 5.18
N GLU A 100 8.74 -16.60 4.64
CA GLU A 100 9.92 -16.92 5.45
C GLU A 100 10.57 -15.63 6.00
N GLN A 101 10.48 -14.54 5.25
CA GLN A 101 10.95 -13.19 5.60
C GLN A 101 10.01 -12.17 4.96
N GLY A 102 9.60 -11.14 5.71
CA GLY A 102 8.69 -10.11 5.22
C GLY A 102 7.62 -9.76 6.24
N ILE A 103 6.50 -9.29 5.76
CA ILE A 103 5.30 -9.08 6.57
C ILE A 103 4.13 -9.84 5.95
N TYR A 104 3.35 -10.53 6.76
CA TYR A 104 2.27 -11.35 6.23
C TYR A 104 1.10 -11.46 7.20
N LEU A 105 -0.04 -11.87 6.64
CA LEU A 105 -1.24 -12.19 7.40
C LEU A 105 -1.22 -13.68 7.78
N ASP A 106 -1.29 -13.99 9.08
CA ASP A 106 -1.41 -15.34 9.63
C ASP A 106 -2.74 -15.44 10.40
N GLY A 107 -3.78 -15.92 9.73
CA GLY A 107 -5.14 -15.82 10.25
C GLY A 107 -5.59 -14.36 10.35
N GLU A 108 -5.75 -13.87 11.58
CA GLU A 108 -6.06 -12.45 11.85
C GLU A 108 -4.82 -11.62 12.22
N ASP A 109 -3.68 -12.26 12.44
CA ASP A 109 -2.48 -11.61 12.92
C ASP A 109 -1.65 -11.03 11.76
N ILE A 110 -1.31 -9.75 11.82
CA ILE A 110 -0.31 -9.13 10.96
C ILE A 110 1.05 -9.35 11.60
N VAL A 111 1.89 -10.17 10.95
CA VAL A 111 3.16 -10.63 11.47
C VAL A 111 4.31 -10.02 10.69
N TYR A 112 5.24 -9.37 11.37
CA TYR A 112 6.51 -8.88 10.82
C TYR A 112 7.64 -9.81 11.15
N LYS A 113 8.32 -10.33 10.14
CA LYS A 113 9.46 -11.25 10.26
C LYS A 113 10.63 -10.71 9.42
N PRO A 114 11.53 -9.91 10.01
CA PRO A 114 12.60 -9.24 9.26
C PRO A 114 13.68 -10.19 8.73
N GLU A 115 13.86 -11.34 9.35
CA GLU A 115 14.90 -12.32 9.01
C GLU A 115 14.34 -13.75 9.07
N LYS A 116 14.85 -14.64 8.21
CA LYS A 116 14.37 -16.04 8.12
C LYS A 116 14.55 -16.83 9.43
N GLU A 117 15.66 -16.59 10.12
CA GLU A 117 16.08 -17.31 11.31
C GLU A 117 15.40 -16.79 12.59
N LYS A 118 14.77 -15.62 12.53
CA LYS A 118 14.06 -15.02 13.67
C LYS A 118 12.60 -15.42 13.69
N GLU A 119 12.03 -15.46 14.87
CA GLU A 119 10.58 -15.54 15.02
C GLU A 119 9.91 -14.24 14.56
N GLY A 120 8.70 -14.38 13.99
CA GLY A 120 7.90 -13.22 13.60
C GLY A 120 7.30 -12.52 14.83
N THR A 121 7.20 -11.21 14.76
CA THR A 121 6.53 -10.38 15.77
C THR A 121 5.13 -10.00 15.30
N VAL A 122 4.12 -10.31 16.10
CA VAL A 122 2.74 -9.84 15.81
C VAL A 122 2.65 -8.35 16.06
N ILE A 123 2.34 -7.60 15.01
CA ILE A 123 2.15 -6.14 15.08
C ILE A 123 0.76 -5.84 15.65
N CYS A 124 -0.30 -6.40 15.06
CA CYS A 124 -1.68 -6.25 15.51
C CYS A 124 -2.56 -7.32 14.87
N LYS A 125 -3.81 -7.41 15.34
CA LYS A 125 -4.85 -8.19 14.66
C LYS A 125 -5.64 -7.30 13.70
N THR A 126 -6.15 -7.88 12.62
CA THR A 126 -6.99 -7.16 11.66
C THR A 126 -8.25 -6.59 12.30
N GLY A 127 -8.83 -7.30 13.29
CA GLY A 127 -9.99 -6.84 14.06
C GLY A 127 -9.71 -5.65 15.00
N GLU A 128 -8.45 -5.33 15.28
CA GLU A 128 -8.06 -4.14 16.07
C GLU A 128 -7.96 -2.87 15.19
N LEU A 129 -7.90 -3.03 13.85
CA LEU A 129 -7.79 -1.91 12.91
C LEU A 129 -9.14 -1.21 12.73
N GLN A 130 -9.10 0.10 12.53
CA GLN A 130 -10.29 0.92 12.29
C GLN A 130 -10.67 1.01 10.79
N ILE A 131 -9.94 0.29 9.93
CA ILE A 131 -10.16 0.23 8.48
C ILE A 131 -10.50 -1.21 8.07
N LEU A 132 -11.35 -1.37 7.05
CA LEU A 132 -11.89 -2.65 6.64
C LEU A 132 -11.32 -3.10 5.29
N GLY A 133 -11.27 -4.42 5.12
CA GLY A 133 -10.97 -5.08 3.86
C GLY A 133 -9.50 -5.46 3.67
N VAL A 134 -9.29 -6.58 2.97
CA VAL A 134 -7.97 -7.18 2.76
C VAL A 134 -7.00 -6.18 2.10
N HIS A 135 -7.46 -5.39 1.13
CA HIS A 135 -6.64 -4.37 0.48
C HIS A 135 -6.11 -3.30 1.46
N ASN A 136 -6.90 -2.96 2.49
CA ASN A 136 -6.44 -2.06 3.55
C ASN A 136 -5.46 -2.75 4.50
N TYR A 137 -5.63 -4.05 4.76
CA TYR A 137 -4.64 -4.82 5.52
C TYR A 137 -3.31 -4.92 4.75
N GLU A 138 -3.35 -5.06 3.43
CA GLU A 138 -2.17 -4.99 2.56
C GLU A 138 -1.49 -3.62 2.63
N ASN A 139 -2.27 -2.53 2.60
CA ASN A 139 -1.75 -1.18 2.79
C ASN A 139 -1.09 -0.99 4.16
N VAL A 140 -1.71 -1.52 5.23
CA VAL A 140 -1.11 -1.51 6.58
C VAL A 140 0.19 -2.30 6.59
N MET A 141 0.21 -3.51 6.02
CA MET A 141 1.43 -4.34 5.96
C MET A 141 2.55 -3.62 5.22
N ALA A 142 2.25 -2.97 4.08
CA ALA A 142 3.22 -2.17 3.35
C ALA A 142 3.74 -0.99 4.18
N ALA A 143 2.86 -0.26 4.86
CA ALA A 143 3.24 0.86 5.72
C ALA A 143 4.10 0.41 6.91
N VAL A 144 3.74 -0.72 7.55
CA VAL A 144 4.54 -1.33 8.63
C VAL A 144 5.91 -1.74 8.12
N ALA A 145 5.98 -2.42 6.96
CA ALA A 145 7.23 -2.84 6.34
C ALA A 145 8.15 -1.65 6.05
N MET A 146 7.60 -0.58 5.46
CA MET A 146 8.36 0.64 5.15
C MET A 146 8.86 1.34 6.41
N ALA A 147 8.01 1.50 7.42
CA ALA A 147 8.38 2.17 8.67
C ALA A 147 9.44 1.37 9.45
N ALA A 148 9.28 0.05 9.54
CA ALA A 148 10.24 -0.85 10.18
C ALA A 148 11.59 -0.86 9.43
N ALA A 149 11.55 -0.92 8.09
CA ALA A 149 12.74 -0.82 7.24
C ALA A 149 13.48 0.51 7.40
N TYR A 150 12.76 1.59 7.66
CA TYR A 150 13.35 2.89 7.96
C TYR A 150 13.96 2.95 9.37
N GLY A 151 13.62 2.03 10.27
CA GLY A 151 14.12 1.95 11.64
C GLY A 151 13.19 2.56 12.70
N VAL A 152 11.91 2.73 12.39
CA VAL A 152 10.91 3.14 13.38
C VAL A 152 10.65 1.98 14.34
N ASP A 153 10.55 2.28 15.62
CA ASP A 153 10.25 1.31 16.67
C ASP A 153 8.89 0.63 16.47
N LEU A 154 8.83 -0.69 16.66
CA LEU A 154 7.62 -1.48 16.40
C LEU A 154 6.43 -1.09 17.30
N ASP A 155 6.67 -0.65 18.53
CA ASP A 155 5.59 -0.18 19.42
C ASP A 155 5.00 1.15 18.91
N VAL A 156 5.84 2.03 18.35
CA VAL A 156 5.38 3.27 17.70
C VAL A 156 4.56 2.94 16.46
N ILE A 157 5.04 2.01 15.62
CA ILE A 157 4.31 1.54 14.44
C ILE A 157 2.95 0.98 14.85
N ARG A 158 2.93 0.04 15.82
CA ARG A 158 1.68 -0.56 16.32
C ARG A 158 0.68 0.51 16.78
N LYS A 159 1.11 1.43 17.64
CA LYS A 159 0.25 2.52 18.12
C LYS A 159 -0.32 3.36 16.98
N SER A 160 0.50 3.64 15.97
CA SER A 160 0.12 4.45 14.81
C SER A 160 -0.93 3.76 13.94
N VAL A 161 -0.74 2.47 13.62
CA VAL A 161 -1.70 1.74 12.77
C VAL A 161 -3.03 1.51 13.48
N LEU A 162 -3.03 1.29 14.80
CA LEU A 162 -4.26 1.15 15.60
C LEU A 162 -5.03 2.46 15.76
N ALA A 163 -4.34 3.59 15.73
CA ALA A 163 -4.95 4.92 15.80
C ALA A 163 -5.45 5.43 14.44
N PHE A 164 -5.05 4.80 13.34
CA PHE A 164 -5.38 5.25 11.99
C PHE A 164 -6.84 4.95 11.64
N LYS A 165 -7.62 6.01 11.41
CA LYS A 165 -9.07 5.92 11.14
C LYS A 165 -9.44 5.78 9.66
N GLY A 166 -8.44 5.71 8.77
CA GLY A 166 -8.65 5.72 7.33
C GLY A 166 -8.56 7.12 6.73
N VAL A 167 -8.83 7.19 5.43
CA VAL A 167 -8.84 8.43 4.64
C VAL A 167 -10.30 8.78 4.34
N GLU A 168 -10.66 10.06 4.46
CA GLU A 168 -11.99 10.56 4.10
C GLU A 168 -12.42 10.05 2.72
N HIS A 169 -13.67 9.66 2.61
CA HIS A 169 -14.30 9.17 1.38
C HIS A 169 -13.79 7.81 0.86
N ARG A 170 -12.99 7.06 1.64
CA ARG A 170 -12.54 5.71 1.30
C ARG A 170 -12.99 4.70 2.36
N ILE A 171 -14.10 4.01 2.10
CA ILE A 171 -14.78 3.12 3.06
C ILE A 171 -14.90 3.80 4.44
N GLU A 172 -15.16 5.09 4.40
CA GLU A 172 -15.24 5.94 5.59
C GLU A 172 -16.50 5.61 6.40
N TYR A 173 -16.33 5.25 7.66
CA TYR A 173 -17.45 5.12 8.57
C TYR A 173 -18.10 6.48 8.78
N VAL A 174 -19.40 6.57 8.46
CA VAL A 174 -20.17 7.82 8.59
C VAL A 174 -20.99 7.82 9.87
N ALA A 175 -21.81 6.78 10.06
CA ALA A 175 -22.72 6.69 11.20
C ALA A 175 -23.30 5.27 11.34
N GLU A 176 -23.86 4.99 12.52
CA GLU A 176 -24.78 3.89 12.71
C GLU A 176 -26.14 4.44 13.16
N LYS A 177 -27.23 4.04 12.48
CA LYS A 177 -28.59 4.41 12.83
C LYS A 177 -29.52 3.20 12.73
N ASN A 178 -30.20 2.90 13.82
CA ASN A 178 -31.15 1.77 13.92
C ASN A 178 -30.50 0.41 13.52
N GLY A 179 -29.25 0.18 13.89
CA GLY A 179 -28.50 -1.05 13.54
C GLY A 179 -27.98 -1.09 12.10
N VAL A 180 -28.19 -0.06 11.30
CA VAL A 180 -27.65 0.10 9.95
C VAL A 180 -26.41 0.98 10.00
N VAL A 181 -25.30 0.45 9.51
CA VAL A 181 -24.03 1.18 9.41
C VAL A 181 -23.90 1.80 8.01
N TYR A 182 -23.52 3.04 7.96
CA TYR A 182 -23.33 3.81 6.73
C TYR A 182 -21.85 4.06 6.48
N TYR A 183 -21.41 3.74 5.28
CA TYR A 183 -20.06 3.99 4.80
C TYR A 183 -20.09 4.91 3.57
N ASN A 184 -19.10 5.80 3.48
CA ASN A 184 -18.85 6.65 2.33
C ASN A 184 -17.59 6.16 1.59
N ASP A 185 -17.76 5.68 0.36
CA ASP A 185 -16.67 5.23 -0.51
C ASP A 185 -16.68 6.01 -1.85
N SER A 186 -17.03 7.28 -1.79
CA SER A 186 -17.10 8.13 -3.00
C SER A 186 -15.76 8.32 -3.72
N LYS A 187 -14.64 7.92 -3.10
CA LYS A 187 -13.32 7.84 -3.71
C LYS A 187 -13.11 6.57 -4.54
N GLY A 188 -14.00 5.59 -4.44
CA GLY A 188 -14.06 4.40 -5.31
C GLY A 188 -14.57 4.77 -6.70
N THR A 189 -13.77 5.48 -7.50
CA THR A 189 -14.19 6.09 -8.79
C THR A 189 -13.96 5.21 -10.01
N ASN A 190 -13.61 3.95 -9.82
CA ASN A 190 -13.44 2.95 -10.88
C ASN A 190 -13.98 1.59 -10.43
N PRO A 191 -14.25 0.65 -11.36
CA PRO A 191 -14.82 -0.66 -11.04
C PRO A 191 -14.00 -1.46 -10.03
N ASP A 192 -12.68 -1.49 -10.17
CA ASP A 192 -11.80 -2.25 -9.27
C ASP A 192 -11.87 -1.74 -7.82
N ALA A 193 -11.85 -0.43 -7.63
CA ALA A 193 -12.02 0.19 -6.31
C ALA A 193 -13.40 -0.12 -5.72
N ALA A 194 -14.47 -0.03 -6.53
CA ALA A 194 -15.83 -0.33 -6.08
C ALA A 194 -15.98 -1.80 -5.67
N ILE A 195 -15.41 -2.74 -6.45
CA ILE A 195 -15.39 -4.17 -6.12
C ILE A 195 -14.69 -4.41 -4.78
N LYS A 196 -13.53 -3.82 -4.57
CA LYS A 196 -12.78 -3.91 -3.30
C LYS A 196 -13.55 -3.33 -2.12
N GLY A 197 -14.25 -2.21 -2.34
CA GLY A 197 -15.13 -1.61 -1.35
C GLY A 197 -16.27 -2.55 -0.94
N ILE A 198 -16.94 -3.18 -1.91
CA ILE A 198 -18.01 -4.14 -1.67
C ILE A 198 -17.46 -5.39 -0.94
N GLN A 199 -16.33 -5.92 -1.37
CA GLN A 199 -15.68 -7.09 -0.77
C GLN A 199 -15.18 -6.85 0.66
N ALA A 200 -14.95 -5.60 1.04
CA ALA A 200 -14.56 -5.24 2.39
C ALA A 200 -15.71 -5.33 3.40
N MET A 201 -16.96 -5.39 2.93
CA MET A 201 -18.13 -5.44 3.81
C MET A 201 -18.28 -6.82 4.45
N ASN A 202 -18.51 -6.82 5.75
CA ASN A 202 -18.67 -8.03 6.58
C ASN A 202 -20.14 -8.28 7.02
N ARG A 203 -21.08 -7.54 6.45
CA ARG A 203 -22.54 -7.63 6.73
C ARG A 203 -23.32 -7.56 5.42
N PRO A 204 -24.59 -8.00 5.37
CA PRO A 204 -25.46 -7.73 4.23
C PRO A 204 -25.46 -6.23 3.91
N THR A 205 -25.17 -5.91 2.66
CA THR A 205 -24.87 -4.54 2.24
C THR A 205 -25.80 -4.09 1.13
N ILE A 206 -26.32 -2.87 1.23
CA ILE A 206 -27.04 -2.17 0.15
C ILE A 206 -26.06 -1.20 -0.49
N LEU A 207 -25.71 -1.45 -1.74
CA LEU A 207 -24.86 -0.56 -2.52
C LEU A 207 -25.69 0.57 -3.12
N ILE A 208 -25.25 1.81 -2.90
CA ILE A 208 -25.74 2.99 -3.60
C ILE A 208 -24.61 3.46 -4.50
N GLY A 209 -24.76 3.25 -5.80
CA GLY A 209 -23.76 3.62 -6.80
C GLY A 209 -24.34 4.56 -7.85
N GLY A 210 -23.47 5.29 -8.52
CA GLY A 210 -23.81 6.19 -9.62
C GLY A 210 -22.69 7.15 -9.94
N GLY A 211 -22.83 7.89 -11.02
CA GLY A 211 -21.84 8.87 -11.44
C GLY A 211 -21.76 8.99 -12.95
N TYR A 212 -20.71 9.65 -13.43
CA TYR A 212 -20.45 9.78 -14.84
C TYR A 212 -19.87 8.48 -15.42
N ASP A 213 -20.50 7.99 -16.47
CA ASP A 213 -20.03 6.81 -17.19
C ASP A 213 -18.74 7.14 -17.96
N LYS A 214 -17.65 6.45 -17.59
CA LYS A 214 -16.34 6.55 -18.25
C LYS A 214 -16.16 5.45 -19.31
N GLN A 215 -17.25 4.83 -19.75
CA GLN A 215 -17.25 3.71 -20.71
C GLN A 215 -16.43 2.51 -20.20
N SER A 216 -16.55 2.21 -18.92
CA SER A 216 -15.96 1.02 -18.30
C SER A 216 -16.94 -0.14 -18.36
N ASP A 217 -16.45 -1.37 -18.57
CA ASP A 217 -17.25 -2.58 -18.39
C ASP A 217 -17.49 -2.79 -16.88
N PHE A 218 -18.73 -3.08 -16.49
CA PHE A 218 -19.18 -3.30 -15.13
C PHE A 218 -19.50 -4.76 -14.85
#